data_d6ea300c794ccac9fe3bcbffbb874a27
#
_entry.id   d6ea300c794ccac9fe3bcbffbb874a27
#
_cell.length_a   1.000
_cell.length_b   1.000
_cell.length_c   1.000
_cell.angle_alpha   90.00
_cell.angle_beta   90.00
_cell.angle_gamma   90.00
#
_symmetry.space_group_name_H-M   'P 1'
#
loop_
_entity.id
_entity.type
_entity.pdbx_description
1 polymer ?
#
loop_
_entity_poly.entity_id
_entity_poly.type
_entity_poly.pdbx_seq_one_letter_code
_entity_poly.pdbx_strand_id
1 'polypeptide(L)'
;MRPSGRAPDQLRAITIQPNFTIHAEGSVLVSFGDTKVLVTASVEERVPPFLRGKGEGWVTAEYGMLPRATHTRGNREAAKGKQSGRTQEIQRLIGRSLRAVVDMKLLGERQITIDCDVIQADGGTRTASISGAWVALRLAVDKLISDGKLTTDPITAQVAAISCGIYNGTPVLDLDYIEDSNAGADGNFVLLSNGNIAEAQATAEGETYDEEALLRQLRLARIGCTTIFAAQLQAAGR
;
A
#
# COMPACT_ATOMS: atom_id res chain seq x y z
N MET A 1 -3.12 20.31 18.90
CA MET A 1 -2.28 20.68 17.71
C MET A 1 -1.40 19.48 17.41
N ARG A 2 -1.23 19.11 16.14
CA ARG A 2 -0.36 18.01 15.72
C ARG A 2 1.10 18.36 15.98
N PRO A 3 1.96 17.41 16.40
CA PRO A 3 3.40 17.66 16.65
C PRO A 3 4.14 18.19 15.42
N SER A 4 3.76 17.74 14.25
CA SER A 4 4.30 18.18 12.95
C SER A 4 3.85 19.58 12.51
N GLY A 5 2.91 20.20 13.20
CA GLY A 5 2.28 21.46 12.78
C GLY A 5 1.29 21.35 11.62
N ARG A 6 1.05 20.15 11.09
CA ARG A 6 0.10 19.92 9.98
C ARG A 6 -1.35 20.19 10.42
N ALA A 7 -2.18 20.65 9.49
CA ALA A 7 -3.63 20.71 9.67
C ALA A 7 -4.21 19.28 9.79
N PRO A 8 -5.40 19.10 10.40
CA PRO A 8 -6.00 17.76 10.58
C PRO A 8 -6.20 16.98 9.26
N ASP A 9 -6.46 17.64 8.17
CA ASP A 9 -6.69 17.11 6.82
C ASP A 9 -5.45 17.17 5.91
N GLN A 10 -4.29 17.54 6.45
CA GLN A 10 -3.06 17.70 5.69
C GLN A 10 -2.22 16.44 5.68
N LEU A 11 -1.86 15.99 4.46
CA LEU A 11 -0.89 14.90 4.22
C LEU A 11 0.55 15.35 4.47
N ARG A 12 1.43 14.40 4.76
CA ARG A 12 2.87 14.55 4.53
C ARG A 12 3.14 14.69 3.03
N ALA A 13 4.34 15.15 2.66
CA ALA A 13 4.75 15.16 1.26
C ALA A 13 4.77 13.71 0.72
N ILE A 14 4.08 13.50 -0.40
CA ILE A 14 4.03 12.20 -1.07
C ILE A 14 4.89 12.27 -2.32
N THR A 15 5.81 11.32 -2.46
CA THR A 15 6.59 11.15 -3.68
C THR A 15 6.59 9.68 -4.11
N ILE A 16 6.47 9.43 -5.41
CA ILE A 16 6.57 8.10 -6.01
C ILE A 16 7.55 8.19 -7.16
N GLN A 17 8.74 7.62 -6.98
CA GLN A 17 9.79 7.60 -7.99
C GLN A 17 9.73 6.28 -8.76
N PRO A 18 9.26 6.26 -10.02
CA PRO A 18 9.21 5.04 -10.82
C PRO A 18 10.58 4.63 -11.32
N ASN A 19 10.71 3.38 -11.77
CA ASN A 19 11.92 2.81 -12.35
C ASN A 19 13.14 2.95 -11.43
N PHE A 20 12.93 2.73 -10.13
CA PHE A 20 13.98 2.93 -9.13
C PHE A 20 15.07 1.86 -9.20
N THR A 21 14.71 0.60 -9.54
CA THR A 21 15.64 -0.49 -9.81
C THR A 21 15.45 -1.01 -11.23
N ILE A 22 16.46 -1.66 -11.80
CA ILE A 22 16.52 -1.97 -13.24
C ILE A 22 16.09 -3.39 -13.61
N HIS A 23 15.90 -4.29 -12.64
CA HIS A 23 15.68 -5.72 -12.96
C HIS A 23 14.21 -6.13 -12.93
N ALA A 24 13.42 -5.54 -12.03
CA ALA A 24 12.00 -5.85 -11.91
C ALA A 24 11.18 -5.25 -13.07
N GLU A 25 10.08 -5.90 -13.45
CA GLU A 25 9.17 -5.40 -14.48
C GLU A 25 8.50 -4.09 -14.08
N GLY A 26 8.27 -3.89 -12.79
CA GLY A 26 7.85 -2.62 -12.19
C GLY A 26 8.64 -2.33 -10.92
N SER A 27 9.08 -1.09 -10.72
CA SER A 27 9.86 -0.71 -9.54
C SER A 27 9.61 0.73 -9.16
N VAL A 28 9.37 0.99 -7.88
CA VAL A 28 9.18 2.34 -7.36
C VAL A 28 9.81 2.51 -5.98
N LEU A 29 10.27 3.72 -5.68
CA LEU A 29 10.49 4.19 -4.31
C LEU A 29 9.33 5.11 -3.95
N VAL A 30 8.48 4.69 -3.01
CA VAL A 30 7.39 5.50 -2.49
C VAL A 30 7.78 6.11 -1.14
N SER A 31 7.46 7.39 -0.97
CA SER A 31 7.69 8.10 0.30
C SER A 31 6.44 8.85 0.74
N PHE A 32 6.08 8.69 2.01
CA PHE A 32 5.08 9.48 2.72
C PHE A 32 5.81 10.20 3.85
N GLY A 33 6.25 11.44 3.57
CA GLY A 33 7.20 12.12 4.44
C GLY A 33 8.48 11.30 4.62
N ASP A 34 8.81 10.95 5.86
CA ASP A 34 9.98 10.15 6.21
C ASP A 34 9.78 8.64 6.11
N THR A 35 8.57 8.15 5.91
CA THR A 35 8.34 6.75 5.58
C THR A 35 8.74 6.49 4.13
N LYS A 36 9.64 5.51 3.92
CA LYS A 36 10.18 5.13 2.59
C LYS A 36 10.09 3.64 2.39
N VAL A 37 9.48 3.23 1.27
CA VAL A 37 9.32 1.82 0.91
C VAL A 37 9.80 1.61 -0.52
N LEU A 38 10.72 0.68 -0.72
CA LEU A 38 11.04 0.15 -2.03
C LEU A 38 9.99 -0.90 -2.39
N VAL A 39 9.38 -0.76 -3.56
CA VAL A 39 8.39 -1.71 -4.05
C VAL A 39 8.78 -2.19 -5.43
N THR A 40 8.80 -3.51 -5.63
CA THR A 40 9.06 -4.12 -6.94
C THR A 40 7.92 -5.06 -7.32
N ALA A 41 7.70 -5.22 -8.62
CA ALA A 41 6.76 -6.16 -9.22
C ALA A 41 7.50 -7.11 -10.15
N SER A 42 7.49 -8.39 -9.83
CA SER A 42 8.11 -9.46 -10.61
C SER A 42 7.04 -10.31 -11.29
N VAL A 43 7.19 -10.54 -12.59
CA VAL A 43 6.26 -11.32 -13.41
C VAL A 43 6.78 -12.73 -13.66
N GLU A 44 5.95 -13.72 -13.40
CA GLU A 44 6.22 -15.13 -13.74
C GLU A 44 5.14 -15.64 -14.69
N GLU A 45 5.55 -16.30 -15.80
CA GLU A 45 4.65 -16.94 -16.79
C GLU A 45 4.12 -18.29 -16.27
N ARG A 46 3.75 -18.34 -15.01
CA ARG A 46 3.16 -19.49 -14.32
C ARG A 46 2.28 -19.01 -13.17
N VAL A 47 1.35 -19.84 -12.77
CA VAL A 47 0.49 -19.58 -11.60
C VAL A 47 0.72 -20.62 -10.50
N PRO A 48 0.33 -20.34 -9.27
CA PRO A 48 0.34 -21.31 -8.19
C PRO A 48 -0.43 -22.58 -8.57
N PRO A 49 -0.10 -23.75 -7.99
CA PRO A 49 -0.70 -25.03 -8.36
C PRO A 49 -2.23 -25.06 -8.31
N PHE A 50 -2.85 -24.30 -7.40
CA PHE A 50 -4.31 -24.25 -7.24
C PHE A 50 -5.04 -23.48 -8.36
N LEU A 51 -4.31 -22.75 -9.22
CA LEU A 51 -4.86 -21.99 -10.37
C LEU A 51 -4.50 -22.60 -11.73
N ARG A 52 -3.64 -23.63 -11.79
CA ARG A 52 -3.22 -24.22 -13.06
C ARG A 52 -4.41 -24.73 -13.87
N GLY A 53 -4.45 -24.37 -15.14
CA GLY A 53 -5.51 -24.75 -16.09
C GLY A 53 -6.86 -24.05 -15.87
N LYS A 54 -6.91 -23.00 -15.02
CA LYS A 54 -8.13 -22.21 -14.80
C LYS A 54 -8.23 -20.98 -15.70
N GLY A 55 -7.14 -20.64 -16.40
CA GLY A 55 -7.10 -19.45 -17.25
C GLY A 55 -7.10 -18.13 -16.46
N GLU A 56 -6.73 -18.16 -15.18
CA GLU A 56 -6.72 -17.01 -14.29
C GLU A 56 -5.30 -16.77 -13.75
N GLY A 57 -4.94 -15.48 -13.63
CA GLY A 57 -3.69 -15.05 -13.04
C GLY A 57 -3.76 -14.92 -11.53
N TRP A 58 -2.65 -14.48 -10.95
CA TRP A 58 -2.55 -14.25 -9.52
C TRP A 58 -1.68 -13.02 -9.22
N VAL A 59 -2.12 -12.20 -8.26
CA VAL A 59 -1.31 -11.14 -7.68
C VAL A 59 -1.14 -11.44 -6.20
N THR A 60 0.10 -11.48 -5.75
CA THR A 60 0.48 -11.70 -4.35
C THR A 60 1.49 -10.66 -3.90
N ALA A 61 1.73 -10.58 -2.59
CA ALA A 61 2.70 -9.63 -2.06
C ALA A 61 3.49 -10.23 -0.90
N GLU A 62 4.73 -9.79 -0.81
CA GLU A 62 5.59 -9.95 0.35
C GLU A 62 5.89 -8.57 0.97
N TYR A 63 6.17 -8.56 2.26
CA TYR A 63 6.46 -7.33 3.00
C TYR A 63 7.55 -7.60 4.04
N GLY A 64 8.47 -6.66 4.16
CA GLY A 64 9.49 -6.71 5.16
C GLY A 64 9.99 -5.33 5.56
N MET A 65 10.75 -5.28 6.65
CA MET A 65 11.40 -4.06 7.12
C MET A 65 12.90 -4.30 7.26
N LEU A 66 13.71 -3.35 6.77
CA LEU A 66 15.14 -3.38 7.03
C LEU A 66 15.41 -3.24 8.56
N PRO A 67 16.47 -3.87 9.07
CA PRO A 67 16.77 -3.85 10.50
C PRO A 67 16.88 -2.45 11.11
N ARG A 68 17.28 -1.46 10.32
CA ARG A 68 17.39 -0.05 10.75
C ARG A 68 16.34 0.84 10.09
N ALA A 69 15.23 0.27 9.68
CA ALA A 69 14.08 1.07 9.25
C ALA A 69 13.46 1.88 10.40
N THR A 70 13.68 1.48 11.65
CA THR A 70 13.19 2.12 12.87
C THR A 70 14.33 2.70 13.72
N HIS A 71 14.00 3.47 14.76
CA HIS A 71 14.95 4.09 15.68
C HIS A 71 15.91 3.09 16.32
N THR A 72 15.43 1.91 16.69
CA THR A 72 16.24 0.81 17.20
C THR A 72 16.39 -0.27 16.15
N ARG A 73 17.50 -1.02 16.21
CA ARG A 73 17.73 -2.11 15.28
C ARG A 73 16.79 -3.29 15.57
N GLY A 74 15.90 -3.59 14.61
CA GLY A 74 15.12 -4.82 14.59
C GLY A 74 15.94 -6.04 14.11
N ASN A 75 15.47 -7.23 14.41
CA ASN A 75 16.04 -8.46 13.88
C ASN A 75 15.51 -8.77 12.48
N ARG A 76 16.35 -9.37 11.62
CA ARG A 76 15.87 -9.91 10.35
C ARG A 76 14.98 -11.14 10.59
N GLU A 77 13.76 -11.14 10.05
CA GLU A 77 12.84 -12.27 10.20
C GLU A 77 13.38 -13.54 9.55
N ALA A 78 14.07 -13.41 8.40
CA ALA A 78 14.74 -14.53 7.75
C ALA A 78 15.76 -15.25 8.65
N ALA A 79 16.47 -14.52 9.51
CA ALA A 79 17.41 -15.11 10.47
C ALA A 79 16.71 -15.88 11.60
N LYS A 80 15.43 -15.61 11.86
CA LYS A 80 14.59 -16.33 12.84
C LYS A 80 13.87 -17.54 12.24
N GLY A 81 13.93 -17.72 10.92
CA GLY A 81 13.27 -18.81 10.19
C GLY A 81 11.74 -18.70 10.14
N LYS A 82 11.15 -17.60 10.60
CA LYS A 82 9.70 -17.36 10.52
C LYS A 82 9.38 -15.86 10.47
N GLN A 83 8.32 -15.52 9.75
CA GLN A 83 7.73 -14.19 9.72
C GLN A 83 6.85 -13.96 10.95
N SER A 84 6.74 -12.69 11.38
CA SER A 84 5.80 -12.28 12.41
C SER A 84 4.34 -12.32 11.90
N GLY A 85 3.38 -12.40 12.80
CA GLY A 85 1.96 -12.29 12.45
C GLY A 85 1.63 -10.96 11.77
N ARG A 86 2.27 -9.85 12.21
CA ARG A 86 2.14 -8.54 11.59
C ARG A 86 2.60 -8.54 10.13
N THR A 87 3.78 -9.12 9.84
CA THR A 87 4.30 -9.23 8.47
C THR A 87 3.34 -10.00 7.58
N GLN A 88 2.87 -11.16 8.04
CA GLN A 88 1.91 -11.97 7.28
C GLN A 88 0.56 -11.27 7.06
N GLU A 89 0.05 -10.55 8.05
CA GLU A 89 -1.17 -9.75 7.94
C GLU A 89 -1.01 -8.68 6.86
N ILE A 90 0.08 -7.92 6.88
CA ILE A 90 0.34 -6.84 5.91
C ILE A 90 0.51 -7.40 4.49
N GLN A 91 1.23 -8.50 4.31
CA GLN A 91 1.35 -9.18 3.01
C GLN A 91 -0.02 -9.54 2.42
N ARG A 92 -0.89 -10.12 3.25
CA ARG A 92 -2.25 -10.50 2.83
C ARG A 92 -3.10 -9.28 2.49
N LEU A 93 -2.96 -8.20 3.25
CA LEU A 93 -3.64 -6.93 3.01
C LEU A 93 -3.22 -6.32 1.67
N ILE A 94 -1.91 -6.19 1.39
CA ILE A 94 -1.40 -5.67 0.11
C ILE A 94 -1.92 -6.52 -1.05
N GLY A 95 -1.73 -7.83 -0.99
CA GLY A 95 -2.18 -8.73 -2.06
C GLY A 95 -3.69 -8.65 -2.32
N ARG A 96 -4.52 -8.61 -1.26
CA ARG A 96 -5.97 -8.46 -1.38
C ARG A 96 -6.36 -7.12 -2.00
N SER A 97 -5.72 -6.05 -1.57
CA SER A 97 -5.98 -4.69 -2.09
C SER A 97 -5.71 -4.60 -3.59
N LEU A 98 -4.62 -5.18 -4.07
CA LEU A 98 -4.28 -5.21 -5.49
C LEU A 98 -5.24 -6.10 -6.30
N ARG A 99 -5.60 -7.27 -5.76
CA ARG A 99 -6.57 -8.16 -6.44
C ARG A 99 -7.95 -7.53 -6.59
N ALA A 100 -8.32 -6.56 -5.77
CA ALA A 100 -9.59 -5.84 -5.90
C ALA A 100 -9.67 -4.95 -7.14
N VAL A 101 -8.54 -4.67 -7.79
CA VAL A 101 -8.44 -3.79 -8.97
C VAL A 101 -7.82 -4.46 -10.19
N VAL A 102 -7.72 -5.78 -10.19
CA VAL A 102 -7.17 -6.56 -11.33
C VAL A 102 -8.18 -7.62 -11.76
N ASP A 103 -8.50 -7.65 -13.05
CA ASP A 103 -9.22 -8.78 -13.66
C ASP A 103 -8.22 -9.94 -13.86
N MET A 104 -8.34 -10.97 -13.03
CA MET A 104 -7.45 -12.14 -13.05
C MET A 104 -7.57 -12.96 -14.33
N LYS A 105 -8.73 -12.92 -15.02
CA LYS A 105 -8.91 -13.62 -16.29
C LYS A 105 -8.19 -12.89 -17.42
N LEU A 106 -8.26 -11.57 -17.44
CA LEU A 106 -7.50 -10.77 -18.40
C LEU A 106 -5.99 -10.84 -18.16
N LEU A 107 -5.54 -11.01 -16.92
CA LEU A 107 -4.13 -11.24 -16.60
C LEU A 107 -3.64 -12.57 -17.18
N GLY A 108 -4.53 -13.60 -17.27
CA GLY A 108 -4.18 -14.93 -17.74
C GLY A 108 -3.27 -15.68 -16.77
N GLU A 109 -2.84 -16.88 -17.11
CA GLU A 109 -2.04 -17.75 -16.22
C GLU A 109 -0.62 -17.19 -15.95
N ARG A 110 -0.55 -16.02 -15.32
CA ARG A 110 0.66 -15.34 -14.83
C ARG A 110 0.53 -15.01 -13.36
N GLN A 111 1.66 -15.03 -12.66
CA GLN A 111 1.75 -14.51 -11.31
C GLN A 111 2.53 -13.21 -11.32
N ILE A 112 2.03 -12.20 -10.61
CA ILE A 112 2.79 -10.99 -10.28
C ILE A 112 3.01 -11.01 -8.77
N THR A 113 4.26 -11.05 -8.36
CA THR A 113 4.68 -10.94 -6.97
C THR A 113 5.14 -9.51 -6.72
N ILE A 114 4.55 -8.89 -5.70
CA ILE A 114 4.93 -7.54 -5.25
C ILE A 114 5.77 -7.69 -4.00
N ASP A 115 6.99 -7.18 -4.02
CA ASP A 115 7.87 -7.12 -2.86
C ASP A 115 7.88 -5.70 -2.30
N CYS A 116 7.62 -5.55 -1.00
CA CYS A 116 7.61 -4.27 -0.31
C CYS A 116 8.63 -4.28 0.82
N ASP A 117 9.74 -3.56 0.62
CA ASP A 117 10.82 -3.44 1.59
C ASP A 117 10.82 -2.05 2.22
N VAL A 118 10.47 -1.97 3.51
CA VAL A 118 10.49 -0.70 4.24
C VAL A 118 11.95 -0.33 4.56
N ILE A 119 12.41 0.76 3.94
CA ILE A 119 13.74 1.31 4.13
C ILE A 119 13.79 2.17 5.37
N GLN A 120 12.74 3.00 5.58
CA GLN A 120 12.59 3.88 6.72
C GLN A 120 11.11 3.96 7.11
N ALA A 121 10.83 3.85 8.41
CA ALA A 121 9.48 3.86 8.96
C ALA A 121 9.25 5.08 9.85
N ASP A 122 8.21 5.84 9.51
CA ASP A 122 7.69 6.97 10.29
C ASP A 122 6.16 7.00 10.21
N GLY A 123 5.50 5.90 10.65
CA GLY A 123 4.06 5.72 10.51
C GLY A 123 3.60 5.38 9.08
N GLY A 124 2.49 4.66 8.93
CA GLY A 124 1.85 4.39 7.64
C GLY A 124 2.65 3.50 6.67
N THR A 125 3.50 2.60 7.14
CA THR A 125 4.32 1.75 6.24
C THR A 125 3.47 0.85 5.36
N ARG A 126 2.39 0.24 5.89
CA ARG A 126 1.46 -0.60 5.13
C ARG A 126 0.69 0.18 4.07
N THR A 127 0.29 1.42 4.37
CA THR A 127 -0.47 2.26 3.45
C THR A 127 0.41 2.80 2.33
N ALA A 128 1.64 3.19 2.62
CA ALA A 128 2.64 3.55 1.62
C ALA A 128 2.96 2.34 0.70
N SER A 129 3.12 1.14 1.29
CA SER A 129 3.33 -0.10 0.53
C SER A 129 2.20 -0.37 -0.47
N ILE A 130 0.92 -0.33 -0.05
CA ILE A 130 -0.23 -0.55 -0.94
C ILE A 130 -0.25 0.49 -2.06
N SER A 131 -0.03 1.76 -1.71
CA SER A 131 -0.10 2.87 -2.67
C SER A 131 1.04 2.80 -3.70
N GLY A 132 2.26 2.45 -3.27
CA GLY A 132 3.39 2.21 -4.18
C GLY A 132 3.24 0.92 -4.98
N ALA A 133 2.66 -0.13 -4.38
CA ALA A 133 2.44 -1.41 -5.01
C ALA A 133 1.53 -1.31 -6.25
N TRP A 134 0.52 -0.45 -6.23
CA TRP A 134 -0.29 -0.21 -7.41
C TRP A 134 0.54 0.36 -8.56
N VAL A 135 1.46 1.29 -8.30
CA VAL A 135 2.31 1.87 -9.35
C VAL A 135 3.29 0.82 -9.90
N ALA A 136 3.93 0.05 -9.03
CA ALA A 136 4.82 -1.04 -9.47
C ALA A 136 4.07 -2.08 -10.33
N LEU A 137 2.86 -2.47 -9.90
CA LEU A 137 1.97 -3.35 -10.66
C LEU A 137 1.59 -2.74 -12.01
N ARG A 138 1.25 -1.44 -12.05
CA ARG A 138 0.90 -0.73 -13.29
C ARG A 138 2.06 -0.74 -14.29
N LEU A 139 3.26 -0.42 -13.83
CA LEU A 139 4.47 -0.46 -14.67
C LEU A 139 4.75 -1.87 -15.23
N ALA A 140 4.59 -2.91 -14.40
CA ALA A 140 4.76 -4.29 -14.84
C ALA A 140 3.71 -4.69 -15.90
N VAL A 141 2.46 -4.30 -15.71
CA VAL A 141 1.39 -4.56 -16.70
C VAL A 141 1.63 -3.75 -17.99
N ASP A 142 2.04 -2.49 -17.90
CA ASP A 142 2.39 -1.69 -19.07
C ASP A 142 3.53 -2.34 -19.87
N LYS A 143 4.53 -2.89 -19.18
CA LYS A 143 5.60 -3.65 -19.82
C LYS A 143 5.08 -4.91 -20.51
N LEU A 144 4.20 -5.68 -19.89
CA LEU A 144 3.58 -6.87 -20.50
C LEU A 144 2.78 -6.50 -21.76
N ILE A 145 2.09 -5.37 -21.75
CA ILE A 145 1.35 -4.87 -22.93
C ILE A 145 2.34 -4.43 -24.02
N SER A 146 3.37 -3.68 -23.66
CA SER A 146 4.39 -3.23 -24.63
C SER A 146 5.18 -4.37 -25.26
N ASP A 147 5.41 -5.45 -24.49
CA ASP A 147 6.09 -6.67 -24.95
C ASP A 147 5.15 -7.59 -25.77
N GLY A 148 3.88 -7.19 -25.98
CA GLY A 148 2.87 -7.98 -26.69
C GLY A 148 2.38 -9.23 -25.95
N LYS A 149 2.69 -9.36 -24.67
CA LYS A 149 2.30 -10.50 -23.82
C LYS A 149 0.87 -10.37 -23.28
N LEU A 150 0.36 -9.15 -23.18
CA LEU A 150 -1.03 -8.82 -22.87
C LEU A 150 -1.61 -7.97 -24.00
N THR A 151 -2.84 -8.28 -24.42
CA THR A 151 -3.57 -7.52 -25.45
C THR A 151 -4.59 -6.56 -24.84
N THR A 152 -4.95 -6.77 -23.59
CA THR A 152 -5.97 -5.99 -22.87
C THR A 152 -5.45 -5.66 -21.47
N ASP A 153 -5.71 -4.45 -21.02
CA ASP A 153 -5.33 -4.01 -19.69
C ASP A 153 -6.18 -4.71 -18.61
N PRO A 154 -5.57 -5.49 -17.71
CA PRO A 154 -6.31 -6.15 -16.64
C PRO A 154 -6.59 -5.23 -15.44
N ILE A 155 -5.99 -4.04 -15.36
CA ILE A 155 -6.19 -3.13 -14.22
C ILE A 155 -7.48 -2.33 -14.42
N THR A 156 -8.42 -2.49 -13.50
CA THR A 156 -9.77 -1.93 -13.58
C THR A 156 -9.95 -0.60 -12.87
N ALA A 157 -9.10 -0.31 -11.88
CA ALA A 157 -9.12 0.93 -11.10
C ALA A 157 -7.76 1.16 -10.42
N GLN A 158 -7.58 2.36 -9.84
CA GLN A 158 -6.51 2.58 -8.88
C GLN A 158 -6.93 2.08 -7.49
N VAL A 159 -5.96 1.68 -6.67
CA VAL A 159 -6.12 1.46 -5.24
C VAL A 159 -5.06 2.27 -4.50
N ALA A 160 -5.48 2.96 -3.46
CA ALA A 160 -4.61 3.70 -2.55
C ALA A 160 -5.01 3.43 -1.11
N ALA A 161 -4.06 3.57 -0.20
CA ALA A 161 -4.29 3.42 1.22
C ALA A 161 -3.67 4.58 1.99
N ILE A 162 -4.34 4.93 3.10
CA ILE A 162 -3.90 5.98 4.00
C ILE A 162 -4.28 5.63 5.44
N SER A 163 -3.47 6.07 6.40
CA SER A 163 -3.83 6.01 7.82
C SER A 163 -4.63 7.25 8.21
N CYS A 164 -5.60 7.05 9.10
CA CYS A 164 -6.28 8.13 9.82
C CYS A 164 -6.37 7.71 11.29
N GLY A 165 -6.52 8.68 12.18
CA GLY A 165 -6.69 8.35 13.59
C GLY A 165 -7.31 9.49 14.37
N ILE A 166 -7.49 9.27 15.67
CA ILE A 166 -7.95 10.29 16.61
C ILE A 166 -6.76 10.68 17.48
N TYR A 167 -6.22 11.86 17.24
CA TYR A 167 -5.11 12.42 18.00
C TYR A 167 -5.58 13.58 18.85
N ASN A 168 -5.43 13.48 20.19
CA ASN A 168 -5.96 14.48 21.13
C ASN A 168 -7.45 14.84 20.88
N GLY A 169 -8.30 13.84 20.69
CA GLY A 169 -9.73 13.99 20.44
C GLY A 169 -10.11 14.52 19.05
N THR A 170 -9.14 14.74 18.16
CA THR A 170 -9.37 15.27 16.81
C THR A 170 -9.07 14.18 15.76
N PRO A 171 -10.00 13.87 14.84
CA PRO A 171 -9.69 13.05 13.68
C PRO A 171 -8.64 13.71 12.79
N VAL A 172 -7.59 12.97 12.44
CA VAL A 172 -6.47 13.47 11.63
C VAL A 172 -6.10 12.48 10.53
N LEU A 173 -5.64 13.04 9.42
CA LEU A 173 -5.21 12.32 8.22
C LEU A 173 -3.72 12.05 8.27
N ASP A 174 -3.30 10.87 7.79
CA ASP A 174 -1.89 10.50 7.56
C ASP A 174 -1.03 10.62 8.82
N LEU A 175 -1.20 9.66 9.72
CA LEU A 175 -0.45 9.61 10.98
C LEU A 175 1.04 9.40 10.72
N ASP A 176 1.90 10.25 11.30
CA ASP A 176 3.31 9.95 11.49
C ASP A 176 3.51 9.07 12.74
N TYR A 177 4.74 8.65 13.00
CA TYR A 177 5.02 7.72 14.11
C TYR A 177 4.65 8.29 15.49
N ILE A 178 4.87 9.59 15.70
CA ILE A 178 4.57 10.24 16.99
C ILE A 178 3.05 10.28 17.20
N GLU A 179 2.30 10.57 16.16
CA GLU A 179 0.84 10.60 16.20
C GLU A 179 0.25 9.20 16.36
N ASP A 180 0.73 8.23 15.57
CA ASP A 180 0.30 6.82 15.58
C ASP A 180 0.49 6.19 16.98
N SER A 181 1.66 6.39 17.58
CA SER A 181 1.99 5.85 18.90
C SER A 181 1.24 6.50 20.08
N ASN A 182 0.59 7.63 19.86
CA ASN A 182 -0.18 8.37 20.88
C ASN A 182 -1.65 8.59 20.47
N ALA A 183 -2.10 7.97 19.39
CA ALA A 183 -3.49 8.06 18.95
C ALA A 183 -4.42 7.31 19.92
N GLY A 184 -5.58 7.88 20.22
CA GLY A 184 -6.64 7.19 20.96
C GLY A 184 -7.34 6.13 20.09
N ALA A 185 -7.31 6.31 18.77
CA ALA A 185 -7.72 5.32 17.79
C ALA A 185 -6.90 5.52 16.51
N ASP A 186 -6.52 4.42 15.87
CA ASP A 186 -5.88 4.40 14.56
C ASP A 186 -6.69 3.59 13.55
N GLY A 187 -6.59 3.95 12.29
CA GLY A 187 -7.26 3.24 11.22
C GLY A 187 -6.47 3.29 9.91
N ASN A 188 -6.63 2.22 9.13
CA ASN A 188 -6.07 2.10 7.79
C ASN A 188 -7.21 1.90 6.81
N PHE A 189 -7.31 2.76 5.82
CA PHE A 189 -8.38 2.77 4.83
C PHE A 189 -7.77 2.50 3.45
N VAL A 190 -8.32 1.51 2.76
CA VAL A 190 -7.93 1.15 1.39
C VAL A 190 -9.10 1.45 0.47
N LEU A 191 -8.92 2.46 -0.37
CA LEU A 191 -9.98 2.99 -1.24
C LEU A 191 -9.61 2.83 -2.72
N LEU A 192 -10.64 2.70 -3.54
CA LEU A 192 -10.52 2.61 -4.99
C LEU A 192 -10.91 3.94 -5.64
N SER A 193 -10.31 4.23 -6.80
CA SER A 193 -10.61 5.45 -7.56
C SER A 193 -12.05 5.54 -8.08
N ASN A 194 -12.75 4.41 -8.15
CA ASN A 194 -14.18 4.36 -8.50
C ASN A 194 -15.13 4.65 -7.31
N GLY A 195 -14.59 5.02 -6.14
CA GLY A 195 -15.34 5.35 -4.93
C GLY A 195 -15.60 4.17 -3.98
N ASN A 196 -15.30 2.94 -4.39
CA ASN A 196 -15.47 1.75 -3.55
C ASN A 196 -14.41 1.66 -2.45
N ILE A 197 -14.70 0.86 -1.43
CA ILE A 197 -13.82 0.58 -0.31
C ILE A 197 -13.36 -0.87 -0.43
N ALA A 198 -12.04 -1.08 -0.48
CA ALA A 198 -11.47 -2.42 -0.45
C ALA A 198 -11.32 -2.93 0.98
N GLU A 199 -10.94 -2.04 1.90
CA GLU A 199 -10.81 -2.34 3.32
C GLU A 199 -10.94 -1.09 4.18
N ALA A 200 -11.55 -1.22 5.35
CA ALA A 200 -11.55 -0.22 6.41
C ALA A 200 -11.27 -0.95 7.73
N GLN A 201 -10.13 -0.69 8.32
CA GLN A 201 -9.71 -1.21 9.60
C GLN A 201 -9.50 -0.02 10.54
N ALA A 202 -10.21 0.02 11.65
CA ALA A 202 -10.08 1.07 12.64
C ALA A 202 -10.22 0.47 14.04
N THR A 203 -9.27 0.79 14.92
CA THR A 203 -9.13 0.20 16.24
C THR A 203 -9.01 1.30 17.29
N ALA A 204 -9.67 1.14 18.41
CA ALA A 204 -9.47 1.99 19.58
C ALA A 204 -8.27 1.44 20.39
N GLU A 205 -7.30 2.28 20.66
CA GLU A 205 -6.09 1.93 21.44
C GLU A 205 -6.25 2.26 22.95
N GLY A 206 -7.31 2.94 23.32
CA GLY A 206 -7.60 3.31 24.70
C GLY A 206 -9.10 3.47 24.92
N GLU A 207 -9.60 4.69 24.80
CA GLU A 207 -11.03 4.96 24.90
C GLU A 207 -11.74 4.66 23.57
N THR A 208 -12.95 4.10 23.65
CA THR A 208 -13.79 3.87 22.47
C THR A 208 -14.21 5.21 21.83
N TYR A 209 -14.50 5.18 20.54
CA TYR A 209 -14.94 6.34 19.76
C TYR A 209 -16.31 6.04 19.11
N ASP A 210 -17.04 7.09 18.78
CA ASP A 210 -18.38 6.99 18.20
C ASP A 210 -18.38 6.79 16.68
N GLU A 211 -19.53 6.50 16.12
CA GLU A 211 -19.73 6.29 14.68
C GLU A 211 -19.34 7.54 13.87
N GLU A 212 -19.66 8.75 14.38
CA GLU A 212 -19.32 9.98 13.65
C GLU A 212 -17.80 10.17 13.53
N ALA A 213 -17.03 9.78 14.54
CA ALA A 213 -15.57 9.80 14.48
C ALA A 213 -15.03 8.84 13.40
N LEU A 214 -15.62 7.65 13.25
CA LEU A 214 -15.27 6.74 12.16
C LEU A 214 -15.60 7.33 10.79
N LEU A 215 -16.78 7.93 10.65
CA LEU A 215 -17.21 8.57 9.41
C LEU A 215 -16.31 9.75 9.04
N ARG A 216 -15.85 10.52 10.02
CA ARG A 216 -14.87 11.60 9.80
C ARG A 216 -13.52 11.05 9.32
N GLN A 217 -13.01 9.98 9.93
CA GLN A 217 -11.78 9.32 9.47
C GLN A 217 -11.94 8.85 8.01
N LEU A 218 -13.06 8.24 7.65
CA LEU A 218 -13.33 7.80 6.28
C LEU A 218 -13.38 8.98 5.28
N ARG A 219 -13.97 10.11 5.67
CA ARG A 219 -13.98 11.33 4.84
C ARG A 219 -12.55 11.87 4.63
N LEU A 220 -11.74 11.90 5.68
CA LEU A 220 -10.32 12.28 5.59
C LEU A 220 -9.54 11.29 4.70
N ALA A 221 -9.77 10.01 4.83
CA ALA A 221 -9.15 9.00 3.98
C ALA A 221 -9.47 9.21 2.50
N ARG A 222 -10.70 9.61 2.15
CA ARG A 222 -11.06 9.95 0.76
C ARG A 222 -10.27 11.15 0.24
N ILE A 223 -10.09 12.19 1.05
CA ILE A 223 -9.26 13.35 0.70
C ILE A 223 -7.83 12.92 0.44
N GLY A 224 -7.25 12.15 1.35
CA GLY A 224 -5.88 11.66 1.22
C GLY A 224 -5.69 10.75 0.00
N CYS A 225 -6.58 9.78 -0.21
CA CYS A 225 -6.50 8.89 -1.36
C CYS A 225 -6.65 9.61 -2.70
N THR A 226 -7.46 10.68 -2.79
CA THR A 226 -7.57 11.50 -4.01
C THR A 226 -6.21 12.10 -4.40
N THR A 227 -5.47 12.62 -3.44
CA THR A 227 -4.11 13.13 -3.68
C THR A 227 -3.14 12.02 -4.08
N ILE A 228 -3.25 10.85 -3.44
CA ILE A 228 -2.40 9.69 -3.77
C ILE A 228 -2.70 9.19 -5.18
N PHE A 229 -3.97 9.12 -5.60
CA PHE A 229 -4.34 8.73 -6.97
C PHE A 229 -3.71 9.64 -8.02
N ALA A 230 -3.71 10.95 -7.80
CA ALA A 230 -3.03 11.89 -8.71
C ALA A 230 -1.52 11.63 -8.79
N ALA A 231 -0.86 11.41 -7.64
CA ALA A 231 0.56 11.08 -7.59
C ALA A 231 0.88 9.74 -8.29
N GLN A 232 0.01 8.74 -8.15
CA GLN A 232 0.14 7.45 -8.81
C GLN A 232 0.08 7.59 -10.34
N LEU A 233 -0.89 8.35 -10.88
CA LEU A 233 -0.99 8.58 -12.33
C LEU A 233 0.23 9.31 -12.85
N GLN A 234 0.65 10.37 -12.17
CA GLN A 234 1.88 11.09 -12.55
C GLN A 234 3.09 10.16 -12.60
N ALA A 235 3.29 9.30 -11.59
CA ALA A 235 4.40 8.36 -11.53
C ALA A 235 4.30 7.27 -12.62
N ALA A 236 3.09 6.89 -13.02
CA ALA A 236 2.85 5.93 -14.10
C ALA A 236 2.90 6.56 -15.50
N GLY A 237 3.15 7.88 -15.61
CA GLY A 237 3.20 8.57 -16.91
C GLY A 237 1.83 8.75 -17.56
N ARG A 238 0.78 8.91 -16.77
CA ARG A 238 -0.62 9.00 -17.21
C ARG A 238 -1.28 10.31 -16.77
#